data_823064b9fc3e0aa296cdef75e47eed1c
#
_entry.id   823064b9fc3e0aa296cdef75e47eed1c
#
_cell.length_a   1.000
_cell.length_b   1.000
_cell.length_c   1.000
_cell.angle_alpha   90.00
_cell.angle_beta   90.00
_cell.angle_gamma   90.00
#
_symmetry.space_group_name_H-M   'P 1'
#
loop_
_entity.id
_entity.type
_entity.pdbx_description
1 polymer ?
#
loop_
_entity_poly.entity_id
_entity_poly.type
_entity_poly.pdbx_seq_one_letter_code
_entity_poly.pdbx_strand_id
1 'polypeptide(L)'
;TNVFDWKIPYEWNISDAFVLDKKGKKIIDFKNNNLHLVGYSRPISKIIKKAELIKNIYSIKNQPNAIPYITSYYKKRWGFCLSHNDKNKILRNYKKNDKFKINIKSNFNHKGNMNYGELLLKGESTDEILISTYVCHPSMANNELSGPIVSMCLMNYYQKLKKLKKSIRFIFIPETIGSIAYISLNLSRLKERV
;
A
#
# COMPACT_ATOMS: atom_id res chain seq x y z
N THR A 1 -1.57 17.87 5.07
CA THR A 1 -1.12 18.71 3.95
C THR A 1 -2.10 18.56 2.80
N ASN A 2 -2.52 19.65 2.20
CA ASN A 2 -3.29 19.66 0.96
C ASN A 2 -2.31 19.86 -0.20
N VAL A 3 -2.53 19.15 -1.31
CA VAL A 3 -1.80 19.30 -2.56
C VAL A 3 -2.82 19.39 -3.69
N PHE A 4 -2.89 20.54 -4.34
CA PHE A 4 -4.02 20.91 -5.19
C PHE A 4 -5.36 20.74 -4.44
N ASP A 5 -6.29 19.99 -4.99
CA ASP A 5 -7.59 19.62 -4.41
C ASP A 5 -7.55 18.31 -3.59
N TRP A 6 -6.39 17.71 -3.44
CA TRP A 6 -6.20 16.46 -2.69
C TRP A 6 -5.70 16.69 -1.27
N LYS A 7 -6.18 15.86 -0.35
CA LYS A 7 -5.66 15.77 1.01
C LYS A 7 -4.79 14.53 1.14
N ILE A 8 -3.51 14.71 1.43
CA ILE A 8 -2.61 13.58 1.71
C ILE A 8 -3.08 12.89 3.00
N PRO A 9 -3.29 11.55 2.98
CA PRO A 9 -3.65 10.81 4.17
C PRO A 9 -2.51 10.81 5.18
N TYR A 10 -2.83 10.57 6.46
CA TYR A 10 -1.81 10.43 7.49
C TYR A 10 -0.96 9.20 7.26
N GLU A 11 0.29 9.22 7.70
CA GLU A 11 1.12 8.03 7.75
C GLU A 11 0.47 6.99 8.66
N TRP A 12 0.25 5.78 8.13
CA TRP A 12 -0.35 4.69 8.88
C TRP A 12 0.71 3.64 9.20
N ASN A 13 0.80 3.29 10.48
CA ASN A 13 1.72 2.29 10.99
C ASN A 13 0.97 1.13 11.61
N ILE A 14 1.47 -0.08 11.41
CA ILE A 14 0.93 -1.32 11.98
C ILE A 14 2.03 -2.11 12.65
N SER A 15 1.81 -2.51 13.90
CA SER A 15 2.72 -3.37 14.65
C SER A 15 2.22 -4.79 14.77
N ASP A 16 0.89 -5.01 14.81
CA ASP A 16 0.29 -6.34 14.93
C ASP A 16 -1.20 -6.31 14.58
N ALA A 17 -1.69 -7.41 13.98
CA ALA A 17 -3.13 -7.60 13.76
C ALA A 17 -3.47 -9.09 13.71
N PHE A 18 -4.48 -9.50 14.48
CA PHE A 18 -4.90 -10.90 14.50
C PHE A 18 -6.36 -11.08 14.95
N VAL A 19 -6.87 -12.27 14.69
CA VAL A 19 -8.15 -12.75 15.22
C VAL A 19 -7.92 -14.07 15.94
N LEU A 20 -8.32 -14.12 17.22
CA LEU A 20 -8.32 -15.36 18.01
C LEU A 20 -9.74 -15.94 18.06
N ASP A 21 -9.83 -17.26 17.99
CA ASP A 21 -11.05 -17.99 18.29
C ASP A 21 -11.28 -18.11 19.80
N LYS A 22 -12.37 -18.76 20.19
CA LYS A 22 -12.75 -19.02 21.60
C LYS A 22 -11.74 -19.90 22.38
N LYS A 23 -10.86 -20.61 21.68
CA LYS A 23 -9.80 -21.44 22.26
C LYS A 23 -8.46 -20.71 22.34
N GLY A 24 -8.40 -19.44 21.93
CA GLY A 24 -7.18 -18.66 21.86
C GLY A 24 -6.30 -18.95 20.65
N LYS A 25 -6.77 -19.75 19.68
CA LYS A 25 -6.04 -20.02 18.45
C LYS A 25 -6.12 -18.83 17.51
N LYS A 26 -4.99 -18.38 16.99
CA LYS A 26 -4.97 -17.40 15.89
C LYS A 26 -5.51 -18.02 14.61
N ILE A 27 -6.61 -17.48 14.11
CA ILE A 27 -7.25 -17.92 12.84
C ILE A 27 -6.99 -16.96 11.70
N ILE A 28 -6.57 -15.72 12.01
CA ILE A 28 -6.05 -14.74 11.08
C ILE A 28 -4.85 -14.09 11.78
N ASP A 29 -3.72 -13.95 11.09
CA ASP A 29 -2.51 -13.35 11.62
C ASP A 29 -1.80 -12.54 10.54
N PHE A 30 -1.68 -11.22 10.77
CA PHE A 30 -0.95 -10.29 9.91
C PHE A 30 0.53 -10.70 9.72
N LYS A 31 1.14 -11.30 10.74
CA LYS A 31 2.54 -11.74 10.69
C LYS A 31 2.77 -12.89 9.73
N ASN A 32 1.74 -13.70 9.46
CA ASN A 32 1.83 -14.77 8.47
C ASN A 32 1.69 -14.25 7.03
N ASN A 33 0.87 -13.21 6.84
CA ASN A 33 0.71 -12.55 5.55
C ASN A 33 0.16 -11.13 5.79
N ASN A 34 0.90 -10.12 5.34
CA ASN A 34 0.51 -8.72 5.51
C ASN A 34 -0.78 -8.35 4.76
N LEU A 35 -1.16 -9.08 3.71
CA LEU A 35 -2.44 -8.90 3.02
C LEU A 35 -3.66 -9.27 3.87
N HIS A 36 -3.47 -10.01 4.98
CA HIS A 36 -4.59 -10.34 5.86
C HIS A 36 -5.24 -9.11 6.53
N LEU A 37 -4.60 -7.96 6.52
CA LEU A 37 -5.16 -6.75 7.09
C LEU A 37 -5.59 -5.77 5.98
N VAL A 38 -6.80 -5.22 6.11
CA VAL A 38 -7.21 -4.08 5.28
C VAL A 38 -6.30 -2.89 5.59
N GLY A 39 -5.63 -2.36 4.58
CA GLY A 39 -4.75 -1.20 4.72
C GLY A 39 -5.51 0.01 5.31
N TYR A 40 -4.84 0.81 6.14
CA TYR A 40 -5.44 1.92 6.89
C TYR A 40 -6.56 1.51 7.87
N SER A 41 -6.58 0.25 8.32
CA SER A 41 -7.46 -0.16 9.42
C SER A 41 -7.15 0.61 10.69
N ARG A 42 -8.20 1.17 11.32
CA ARG A 42 -8.05 1.84 12.62
C ARG A 42 -7.72 0.83 13.74
N PRO A 43 -7.06 1.27 14.81
CA PRO A 43 -6.79 0.41 15.95
C PRO A 43 -8.09 -0.08 16.59
N ILE A 44 -8.11 -1.35 16.99
CA ILE A 44 -9.24 -1.96 17.64
C ILE A 44 -8.81 -3.16 18.49
N SER A 45 -9.39 -3.29 19.70
CA SER A 45 -9.25 -4.47 20.54
C SER A 45 -10.61 -4.77 21.16
N LYS A 46 -11.29 -5.80 20.68
CA LYS A 46 -12.61 -6.19 21.20
C LYS A 46 -12.95 -7.65 20.93
N ILE A 47 -13.95 -8.14 21.65
CA ILE A 47 -14.57 -9.45 21.41
C ILE A 47 -15.88 -9.23 20.64
N ILE A 48 -16.03 -9.94 19.51
CA ILE A 48 -17.20 -9.84 18.63
C ILE A 48 -17.78 -11.22 18.31
N LYS A 49 -19.03 -11.26 17.86
CA LYS A 49 -19.67 -12.48 17.36
C LYS A 49 -19.26 -12.75 15.91
N LYS A 50 -19.38 -14.02 15.49
CA LYS A 50 -19.09 -14.46 14.11
C LYS A 50 -19.73 -13.57 13.06
N ALA A 51 -20.99 -13.19 13.21
CA ALA A 51 -21.71 -12.37 12.23
C ALA A 51 -21.01 -11.01 11.99
N GLU A 52 -20.52 -10.38 13.05
CA GLU A 52 -19.78 -9.11 12.94
C GLU A 52 -18.39 -9.34 12.33
N LEU A 53 -17.70 -10.43 12.70
CA LEU A 53 -16.42 -10.79 12.09
C LEU A 53 -16.55 -10.95 10.58
N ILE A 54 -17.52 -11.72 10.12
CA ILE A 54 -17.73 -12.03 8.69
C ILE A 54 -18.03 -10.77 7.86
N LYS A 55 -18.74 -9.78 8.43
CA LYS A 55 -19.00 -8.49 7.78
C LYS A 55 -17.71 -7.70 7.53
N ASN A 56 -16.69 -7.93 8.33
CA ASN A 56 -15.38 -7.25 8.24
C ASN A 56 -14.29 -8.13 7.61
N ILE A 57 -14.67 -9.27 7.00
CA ILE A 57 -13.75 -10.12 6.21
C ILE A 57 -14.09 -9.98 4.73
N TYR A 58 -13.12 -9.55 3.96
CA TYR A 58 -13.18 -9.38 2.52
C TYR A 58 -12.55 -10.60 1.82
N SER A 59 -13.15 -11.05 0.72
CA SER A 59 -12.64 -12.15 -0.11
C SER A 59 -13.23 -12.06 -1.51
N ILE A 60 -12.57 -12.67 -2.49
CA ILE A 60 -13.00 -12.67 -3.90
C ILE A 60 -13.56 -14.06 -4.21
N LYS A 61 -14.86 -14.14 -4.50
CA LYS A 61 -15.55 -15.43 -4.72
C LYS A 61 -15.08 -16.17 -5.98
N ASN A 62 -14.85 -15.44 -7.06
CA ASN A 62 -14.40 -16.01 -8.34
C ASN A 62 -12.89 -16.27 -8.39
N GLN A 63 -12.15 -15.89 -7.35
CA GLN A 63 -10.72 -16.21 -7.14
C GLN A 63 -10.53 -16.79 -5.73
N PRO A 64 -10.99 -18.05 -5.49
CA PRO A 64 -11.18 -18.56 -4.14
C PRO A 64 -9.90 -18.76 -3.33
N ASN A 65 -8.74 -18.84 -3.98
CA ASN A 65 -7.42 -18.94 -3.33
C ASN A 65 -6.72 -17.59 -3.14
N ALA A 66 -7.16 -16.53 -3.83
CA ALA A 66 -6.55 -15.23 -3.74
C ALA A 66 -6.97 -14.47 -2.48
N ILE A 67 -6.04 -13.76 -1.86
CA ILE A 67 -6.30 -12.79 -0.80
C ILE A 67 -6.42 -11.42 -1.46
N PRO A 68 -7.56 -10.70 -1.34
CA PRO A 68 -7.69 -9.40 -1.96
C PRO A 68 -6.81 -8.34 -1.27
N TYR A 69 -6.24 -7.44 -2.04
CA TYR A 69 -5.67 -6.20 -1.52
C TYR A 69 -6.79 -5.17 -1.37
N ILE A 70 -7.02 -4.71 -0.16
CA ILE A 70 -8.03 -3.69 0.16
C ILE A 70 -7.41 -2.63 1.07
N THR A 71 -7.71 -1.38 0.77
CA THR A 71 -7.25 -0.23 1.55
C THR A 71 -8.39 0.74 1.89
N SER A 72 -8.16 1.63 2.82
CA SER A 72 -9.18 2.52 3.38
C SER A 72 -8.62 3.91 3.73
N TYR A 73 -7.95 4.58 2.78
CA TYR A 73 -7.26 5.86 3.03
C TYR A 73 -8.14 6.94 3.66
N TYR A 74 -9.39 7.08 3.22
CA TYR A 74 -10.28 8.17 3.64
C TYR A 74 -11.50 7.70 4.44
N LYS A 75 -11.67 6.37 4.64
CA LYS A 75 -12.80 5.80 5.40
C LYS A 75 -12.33 5.23 6.73
N LYS A 76 -12.90 5.70 7.83
CA LYS A 76 -12.63 5.18 9.17
C LYS A 76 -13.25 3.79 9.34
N ARG A 77 -12.54 2.74 8.96
CA ARG A 77 -12.97 1.35 9.10
C ARG A 77 -11.82 0.45 9.58
N TRP A 78 -12.13 -0.79 9.85
CA TRP A 78 -11.19 -1.87 10.09
C TRP A 78 -11.67 -3.12 9.36
N GLY A 79 -10.78 -4.06 9.07
CA GLY A 79 -11.18 -5.33 8.44
C GLY A 79 -9.99 -6.24 8.17
N PHE A 80 -10.33 -7.44 7.77
CA PHE A 80 -9.36 -8.45 7.37
C PHE A 80 -9.64 -8.93 5.95
N CYS A 81 -8.60 -9.40 5.27
CA CYS A 81 -8.68 -10.01 3.95
C CYS A 81 -8.28 -11.47 4.05
N LEU A 82 -9.07 -12.35 3.46
CA LEU A 82 -8.80 -13.78 3.40
C LEU A 82 -9.06 -14.32 2.00
N SER A 83 -8.47 -15.47 1.68
CA SER A 83 -8.94 -16.26 0.58
C SER A 83 -10.43 -16.62 0.81
N HIS A 84 -11.20 -16.77 -0.27
CA HIS A 84 -12.60 -17.14 -0.12
C HIS A 84 -12.74 -18.54 0.52
N ASN A 85 -11.80 -19.42 0.25
CA ASN A 85 -11.73 -20.74 0.88
C ASN A 85 -11.55 -20.66 2.40
N ASP A 86 -10.66 -19.79 2.88
CA ASP A 86 -10.44 -19.64 4.34
C ASP A 86 -11.61 -18.94 5.02
N LYS A 87 -12.22 -17.95 4.38
CA LYS A 87 -13.48 -17.37 4.85
C LYS A 87 -14.57 -18.44 4.99
N ASN A 88 -14.70 -19.35 4.02
CA ASN A 88 -15.67 -20.46 4.07
C ASN A 88 -15.33 -21.47 5.18
N LYS A 89 -14.04 -21.73 5.47
CA LYS A 89 -13.65 -22.54 6.65
C LYS A 89 -14.16 -21.92 7.95
N ILE A 90 -14.05 -20.60 8.11
CA ILE A 90 -14.60 -19.89 9.29
C ILE A 90 -16.12 -20.03 9.33
N LEU A 91 -16.80 -19.90 8.19
CA LEU A 91 -18.26 -20.05 8.11
C LEU A 91 -18.74 -21.44 8.53
N ARG A 92 -18.00 -22.48 8.17
CA ARG A 92 -18.37 -23.89 8.48
C ARG A 92 -17.99 -24.32 9.89
N ASN A 93 -16.81 -23.93 10.34
CA ASN A 93 -16.22 -24.48 11.57
C ASN A 93 -16.68 -23.78 12.86
N TYR A 94 -17.33 -22.63 12.76
CA TYR A 94 -17.77 -21.84 13.92
C TYR A 94 -19.27 -21.59 13.89
N LYS A 95 -19.93 -21.65 15.06
CA LYS A 95 -21.35 -21.39 15.23
C LYS A 95 -21.67 -19.90 15.22
N LYS A 96 -22.92 -19.51 14.95
CA LYS A 96 -23.38 -18.11 14.89
C LYS A 96 -22.99 -17.27 16.11
N ASN A 97 -23.05 -17.85 17.30
CA ASN A 97 -22.78 -17.18 18.57
C ASN A 97 -21.34 -17.32 19.04
N ASP A 98 -20.46 -18.02 18.32
CA ASP A 98 -19.04 -18.08 18.68
C ASP A 98 -18.43 -16.70 18.70
N LYS A 99 -17.60 -16.44 19.72
CA LYS A 99 -16.94 -15.17 19.94
C LYS A 99 -15.48 -15.22 19.46
N PHE A 100 -15.01 -14.10 18.97
CA PHE A 100 -13.65 -13.91 18.46
C PHE A 100 -13.06 -12.67 19.10
N LYS A 101 -11.81 -12.78 19.57
CA LYS A 101 -11.03 -11.61 20.02
C LYS A 101 -10.30 -11.04 18.81
N ILE A 102 -10.60 -9.78 18.50
CA ILE A 102 -9.91 -9.02 17.47
C ILE A 102 -8.91 -8.09 18.13
N ASN A 103 -7.72 -8.01 17.53
CA ASN A 103 -6.73 -7.02 17.91
C ASN A 103 -6.07 -6.47 16.64
N ILE A 104 -6.07 -5.15 16.49
CA ILE A 104 -5.33 -4.41 15.46
C ILE A 104 -4.59 -3.28 16.17
N LYS A 105 -3.26 -3.36 16.18
CA LYS A 105 -2.37 -2.37 16.80
C LYS A 105 -1.81 -1.45 15.72
N SER A 106 -2.62 -0.50 15.28
CA SER A 106 -2.23 0.52 14.31
C SER A 106 -2.25 1.91 14.92
N ASN A 107 -1.57 2.84 14.27
CA ASN A 107 -1.67 4.26 14.59
C ASN A 107 -1.63 5.12 13.31
N PHE A 108 -2.07 6.36 13.44
CA PHE A 108 -2.03 7.38 12.39
C PHE A 108 -1.14 8.52 12.85
N ASN A 109 0.02 8.66 12.22
CA ASN A 109 0.96 9.73 12.53
C ASN A 109 0.62 10.98 11.71
N HIS A 110 0.16 12.02 12.39
CA HIS A 110 -0.18 13.32 11.79
C HIS A 110 1.04 14.14 11.37
N LYS A 111 2.23 13.77 11.88
CA LYS A 111 3.53 14.39 11.54
C LYS A 111 4.39 13.46 10.68
N GLY A 112 3.78 12.45 10.07
CA GLY A 112 4.46 11.50 9.21
C GLY A 112 4.93 12.11 7.90
N ASN A 113 5.79 11.38 7.20
CA ASN A 113 6.38 11.77 5.93
C ASN A 113 5.96 10.80 4.82
N MET A 114 5.85 11.33 3.62
CA MET A 114 5.76 10.53 2.40
C MET A 114 7.11 10.61 1.71
N ASN A 115 7.80 9.47 1.63
CA ASN A 115 9.13 9.40 1.03
C ASN A 115 9.04 9.07 -0.45
N TYR A 116 9.98 9.58 -1.23
CA TYR A 116 10.21 9.20 -2.61
C TYR A 116 11.70 9.16 -2.90
N GLY A 117 12.10 8.38 -3.90
CA GLY A 117 13.47 8.35 -4.42
C GLY A 117 13.58 9.18 -5.70
N GLU A 118 14.68 9.91 -5.86
CA GLU A 118 14.94 10.69 -7.07
C GLU A 118 16.42 10.56 -7.47
N LEU A 119 16.68 10.38 -8.77
CA LEU A 119 18.01 10.46 -9.37
C LEU A 119 17.96 11.32 -10.62
N LEU A 120 18.86 12.28 -10.73
CA LEU A 120 19.09 13.08 -11.92
C LEU A 120 20.41 12.69 -12.59
N LEU A 121 20.35 12.18 -13.81
CA LEU A 121 21.48 12.06 -14.71
C LEU A 121 21.55 13.31 -15.57
N LYS A 122 22.59 14.15 -15.33
CA LYS A 122 22.75 15.41 -16.05
C LYS A 122 23.16 15.18 -17.49
N GLY A 123 22.48 15.85 -18.41
CA GLY A 123 22.82 15.95 -19.82
C GLY A 123 23.46 17.29 -20.19
N GLU A 124 23.69 17.51 -21.48
CA GLU A 124 24.22 18.77 -22.03
C GLU A 124 23.15 19.88 -22.02
N SER A 125 21.86 19.52 -22.14
CA SER A 125 20.73 20.44 -22.03
C SER A 125 20.12 20.41 -20.63
N THR A 126 19.52 21.55 -20.25
CA THR A 126 18.66 21.66 -19.05
C THR A 126 17.32 20.99 -19.21
N ASP A 127 16.90 20.66 -20.46
CA ASP A 127 15.71 19.88 -20.70
C ASP A 127 15.81 18.50 -20.03
N GLU A 128 14.70 18.05 -19.49
CA GLU A 128 14.66 16.78 -18.76
C GLU A 128 13.67 15.78 -19.40
N ILE A 129 14.07 14.53 -19.44
CA ILE A 129 13.16 13.39 -19.63
C ILE A 129 12.79 12.88 -18.24
N LEU A 130 11.51 12.91 -17.89
CA LEU A 130 11.02 12.41 -16.62
C LEU A 130 10.57 10.95 -16.76
N ILE A 131 11.22 10.05 -16.04
CA ILE A 131 10.85 8.64 -15.92
C ILE A 131 10.29 8.43 -14.51
N SER A 132 8.98 8.17 -14.44
CA SER A 132 8.28 7.99 -13.18
C SER A 132 7.81 6.55 -13.03
N THR A 133 8.05 5.98 -11.85
CA THR A 133 7.51 4.68 -11.45
C THR A 133 7.08 4.72 -10.00
N TYR A 134 6.18 3.80 -9.60
CA TYR A 134 5.68 3.80 -8.24
C TYR A 134 6.20 2.62 -7.41
N VAL A 135 6.36 2.89 -6.11
CA VAL A 135 6.74 1.92 -5.07
C VAL A 135 5.90 2.23 -3.84
N CYS A 136 4.85 1.46 -3.59
CA CYS A 136 3.95 1.76 -2.48
C CYS A 136 3.15 0.58 -1.92
N HIS A 137 2.71 -0.39 -2.73
CA HIS A 137 1.84 -1.47 -2.26
C HIS A 137 2.64 -2.69 -1.83
N PRO A 138 2.42 -3.25 -0.64
CA PRO A 138 3.09 -4.46 -0.21
C PRO A 138 2.54 -5.69 -0.95
N SER A 139 3.39 -6.70 -1.15
CA SER A 139 3.02 -8.03 -1.66
C SER A 139 2.42 -8.03 -3.08
N MET A 140 2.73 -7.01 -3.88
CA MET A 140 2.39 -6.96 -5.29
C MET A 140 3.55 -7.48 -6.14
N ALA A 141 3.26 -8.37 -7.10
CA ALA A 141 4.29 -8.95 -7.96
C ALA A 141 4.65 -8.02 -9.13
N ASN A 142 4.03 -8.19 -10.31
CA ASN A 142 4.31 -7.36 -11.46
C ASN A 142 4.03 -5.86 -11.22
N ASN A 143 2.91 -5.57 -10.58
CA ASN A 143 2.56 -4.25 -10.10
C ASN A 143 3.54 -3.82 -9.02
N GLU A 144 4.31 -2.89 -8.94
CA GLU A 144 5.36 -2.47 -8.00
C GLU A 144 6.77 -2.94 -8.34
N LEU A 145 6.95 -3.95 -9.18
CA LEU A 145 8.30 -4.46 -9.50
C LEU A 145 8.72 -4.15 -10.93
N SER A 146 7.83 -4.26 -11.92
CA SER A 146 8.20 -4.09 -13.34
C SER A 146 8.74 -2.69 -13.63
N GLY A 147 8.02 -1.65 -13.22
CA GLY A 147 8.44 -0.26 -13.41
C GLY A 147 9.77 0.06 -12.73
N PRO A 148 9.94 -0.22 -11.42
CA PRO A 148 11.21 -0.04 -10.72
C PRO A 148 12.38 -0.80 -11.36
N ILE A 149 12.20 -2.07 -11.72
CA ILE A 149 13.27 -2.89 -12.33
C ILE A 149 13.69 -2.31 -13.68
N VAL A 150 12.73 -1.98 -14.55
CA VAL A 150 13.02 -1.35 -15.86
C VAL A 150 13.74 0.00 -15.64
N SER A 151 13.27 0.82 -14.71
CA SER A 151 13.92 2.09 -14.38
C SER A 151 15.35 1.90 -13.90
N MET A 152 15.61 0.92 -13.03
CA MET A 152 16.97 0.59 -12.57
C MET A 152 17.88 0.11 -13.69
N CYS A 153 17.36 -0.71 -14.62
CA CYS A 153 18.11 -1.13 -15.81
C CYS A 153 18.46 0.06 -16.71
N LEU A 154 17.52 0.97 -16.94
CA LEU A 154 17.74 2.20 -17.70
C LEU A 154 18.75 3.12 -17.00
N MET A 155 18.64 3.30 -15.68
CA MET A 155 19.63 4.05 -14.89
C MET A 155 21.04 3.50 -15.10
N ASN A 156 21.21 2.18 -14.92
CA ASN A 156 22.51 1.52 -15.10
C ASN A 156 23.04 1.64 -16.55
N TYR A 157 22.16 1.63 -17.54
CA TYR A 157 22.54 1.84 -18.93
C TYR A 157 22.99 3.29 -19.18
N TYR A 158 22.16 4.27 -18.82
CA TYR A 158 22.45 5.68 -19.09
C TYR A 158 23.63 6.23 -18.29
N GLN A 159 23.88 5.75 -17.07
CA GLN A 159 25.06 6.11 -16.28
C GLN A 159 26.39 5.75 -16.94
N LYS A 160 26.42 4.74 -17.83
CA LYS A 160 27.62 4.32 -18.53
C LYS A 160 27.89 5.12 -19.80
N LEU A 161 26.95 5.90 -20.26
CA LEU A 161 27.12 6.74 -21.44
C LEU A 161 27.99 7.95 -21.09
N LYS A 162 28.96 8.27 -21.97
CA LYS A 162 29.85 9.42 -21.78
C LYS A 162 29.12 10.76 -21.82
N LYS A 163 28.05 10.83 -22.59
CA LYS A 163 27.27 12.06 -22.80
C LYS A 163 25.77 11.75 -22.98
N LEU A 164 24.95 12.59 -22.41
CA LEU A 164 23.49 12.59 -22.62
C LEU A 164 23.11 13.94 -23.24
N LYS A 165 22.32 13.94 -24.29
CA LYS A 165 21.84 15.20 -24.91
C LYS A 165 20.89 15.95 -23.96
N LYS A 166 19.94 15.25 -23.35
CA LYS A 166 19.01 15.78 -22.34
C LYS A 166 19.30 15.16 -20.99
N SER A 167 18.98 15.85 -19.94
CA SER A 167 19.01 15.29 -18.60
C SER A 167 17.91 14.24 -18.44
N ILE A 168 18.15 13.21 -17.63
CA ILE A 168 17.14 12.16 -17.34
C ILE A 168 16.90 12.13 -15.85
N ARG A 169 15.65 12.37 -15.45
CA ARG A 169 15.20 12.31 -14.06
C ARG A 169 14.39 11.06 -13.82
N PHE A 170 14.84 10.22 -12.92
CA PHE A 170 14.11 9.05 -12.44
C PHE A 170 13.46 9.39 -11.11
N ILE A 171 12.19 9.05 -10.94
CA ILE A 171 11.47 9.19 -9.68
C ILE A 171 10.75 7.89 -9.31
N PHE A 172 10.85 7.52 -8.03
CA PHE A 172 10.22 6.37 -7.41
C PHE A 172 9.32 6.91 -6.30
N ILE A 173 8.01 6.92 -6.52
CA ILE A 173 7.05 7.61 -5.66
C ILE A 173 5.84 6.74 -5.34
N PRO A 174 5.10 7.00 -4.26
CA PRO A 174 3.80 6.35 -4.05
C PRO A 174 2.82 6.66 -5.19
N GLU A 175 2.06 5.64 -5.58
CA GLU A 175 1.07 5.75 -6.65
C GLU A 175 0.09 6.90 -6.39
N THR A 176 -0.37 7.57 -7.43
CA THR A 176 -1.37 8.65 -7.43
C THR A 176 -1.04 9.79 -6.46
N ILE A 177 -1.14 9.58 -5.15
CA ILE A 177 -0.94 10.60 -4.11
C ILE A 177 0.51 11.13 -4.13
N GLY A 178 1.49 10.25 -4.33
CA GLY A 178 2.90 10.62 -4.45
C GLY A 178 3.14 11.46 -5.71
N SER A 179 2.58 11.05 -6.85
CA SER A 179 2.72 11.80 -8.10
C SER A 179 2.08 13.18 -8.01
N ILE A 180 0.89 13.29 -7.43
CA ILE A 180 0.20 14.58 -7.24
C ILE A 180 1.02 15.49 -6.31
N ALA A 181 1.55 14.95 -5.21
CA ALA A 181 2.39 15.70 -4.29
C ALA A 181 3.70 16.16 -4.95
N TYR A 182 4.37 15.27 -5.71
CA TYR A 182 5.59 15.59 -6.42
C TYR A 182 5.38 16.71 -7.46
N ILE A 183 4.30 16.60 -8.25
CA ILE A 183 3.93 17.64 -9.23
C ILE A 183 3.65 18.97 -8.52
N SER A 184 2.89 18.96 -7.43
CA SER A 184 2.58 20.17 -6.65
C SER A 184 3.82 20.89 -6.16
N LEU A 185 4.83 20.15 -5.69
CA LEU A 185 6.08 20.73 -5.17
C LEU A 185 7.06 21.18 -6.26
N ASN A 186 6.94 20.61 -7.47
CA ASN A 186 7.91 20.82 -8.54
C ASN A 186 7.30 21.40 -9.82
N LEU A 187 6.08 21.94 -9.75
CA LEU A 187 5.30 22.31 -10.92
C LEU A 187 6.04 23.29 -11.86
N SER A 188 6.64 24.34 -11.31
CA SER A 188 7.37 25.35 -12.11
C SER A 188 8.54 24.71 -12.85
N ARG A 189 9.38 23.94 -12.18
CA ARG A 189 10.49 23.21 -12.77
C ARG A 189 10.04 22.24 -13.87
N LEU A 190 8.97 21.49 -13.62
CA LEU A 190 8.46 20.52 -14.59
C LEU A 190 7.94 21.20 -15.86
N LYS A 191 7.24 22.34 -15.72
CA LYS A 191 6.76 23.13 -16.88
C LYS A 191 7.90 23.74 -17.70
N GLU A 192 9.02 24.06 -17.06
CA GLU A 192 10.17 24.66 -17.72
C GLU A 192 11.04 23.62 -18.44
N ARG A 193 11.15 22.40 -17.90
CA ARG A 193 12.20 21.46 -18.32
C ARG A 193 11.70 20.15 -18.92
N VAL A 194 10.49 19.72 -18.60
CA VAL A 194 9.89 18.46 -19.08
C VAL A 194 8.89 18.74 -20.18
#